data_effa41e43aad58e203b637f5b23c5224
#
_entry.id   effa41e43aad58e203b637f5b23c5224
#
_cell.length_a   1.000
_cell.length_b   1.000
_cell.length_c   1.000
_cell.angle_alpha   90.00
_cell.angle_beta   90.00
_cell.angle_gamma   90.00
#
_symmetry.space_group_name_H-M   'P 1'
#
loop_
_entity.id
_entity.type
_entity.pdbx_description
1 polymer ?
#
loop_
_entity_poly.entity_id
_entity_poly.type
_entity_poly.pdbx_seq_one_letter_code
_entity_poly.pdbx_strand_id
1 'polypeptide(L)'
;MNELTESTEVLIVGAGPTGLTLAAALRGRGVDAVVIDRAAEMAGTSRAAVIHARTLELLEPVGVTDELVSRGSIVPRFSVRDGDRSLIRIDFDELPTKHPYTLMLPQDETEAILRARLKELGADVNQSCELASLQQDADGVKAMLADGRAIRADYVVGADGMHSTVREHAGIGFTGAAYADSFVLADVRLDWDLSAAEVMLYFAPAGLVVIAPLPGGRHRIVATVDQAPETPDRAFIQAILDERGPKRRPARVDDVVWSSRFRVHHRLADNYRDGRVFLAGDAAHVHSPAGGQGMNTGIQDAIALAERLGDVLRGDAAEETLERYEAERRPVAAQVVHLTDRLTALATVRGTGRRQARNALLRSLDHVPAVSRKLAMNLSGLVNRDA
;
A
#
# COMPACT_ATOMS: atom_id res chain seq x y z
N MET A 1 5.02 22.67 20.98
CA MET A 1 6.03 21.78 20.39
C MET A 1 6.52 20.91 21.52
N ASN A 2 6.26 19.59 21.46
CA ASN A 2 6.92 18.69 22.41
C ASN A 2 8.42 18.71 22.09
N GLU A 3 9.26 18.81 23.11
CA GLU A 3 10.70 18.63 22.92
C GLU A 3 10.93 17.21 22.36
N LEU A 4 11.69 17.12 21.28
CA LEU A 4 12.10 15.84 20.72
C LEU A 4 12.98 15.13 21.75
N THR A 5 12.67 13.87 22.04
CA THR A 5 13.46 13.09 23.01
C THR A 5 14.89 12.84 22.50
N GLU A 6 15.85 12.78 23.43
CA GLU A 6 17.24 12.44 23.10
C GLU A 6 17.46 10.92 22.95
N SER A 7 16.55 10.10 23.49
CA SER A 7 16.63 8.63 23.40
C SER A 7 15.26 7.98 23.33
N THR A 8 15.19 6.78 22.71
CA THR A 8 13.98 5.95 22.60
C THR A 8 14.38 4.48 22.38
N GLU A 9 13.49 3.52 22.62
CA GLU A 9 13.75 2.13 22.28
C GLU A 9 13.68 1.92 20.76
N VAL A 10 12.69 2.52 20.07
CA VAL A 10 12.55 2.38 18.61
C VAL A 10 12.35 3.76 17.96
N LEU A 11 13.26 4.13 17.06
CA LEU A 11 13.08 5.28 16.18
C LEU A 11 12.50 4.82 14.83
N ILE A 12 11.36 5.38 14.46
CA ILE A 12 10.68 5.11 13.19
C ILE A 12 10.84 6.35 12.29
N VAL A 13 11.44 6.15 11.12
CA VAL A 13 11.63 7.20 10.12
C VAL A 13 10.59 7.06 9.04
N GLY A 14 9.68 8.04 8.93
CA GLY A 14 8.55 8.07 8.02
C GLY A 14 7.20 7.84 8.70
N ALA A 15 6.25 8.76 8.48
CA ALA A 15 4.90 8.76 9.05
C ALA A 15 3.81 8.40 8.03
N GLY A 16 4.13 7.57 7.03
CA GLY A 16 3.14 6.94 6.17
C GLY A 16 2.41 5.79 6.88
N PRO A 17 1.48 5.08 6.19
CA PRO A 17 0.68 4.02 6.79
C PRO A 17 1.51 2.94 7.50
N THR A 18 2.67 2.58 6.93
CA THR A 18 3.59 1.59 7.51
C THR A 18 4.18 2.07 8.84
N GLY A 19 4.75 3.29 8.87
CA GLY A 19 5.38 3.83 10.07
C GLY A 19 4.37 4.13 11.18
N LEU A 20 3.20 4.67 10.83
CA LEU A 20 2.11 4.92 11.79
C LEU A 20 1.57 3.61 12.39
N THR A 21 1.41 2.57 11.56
CA THR A 21 0.98 1.24 12.04
C THR A 21 2.01 0.64 12.99
N LEU A 22 3.30 0.70 12.62
CA LEU A 22 4.38 0.22 13.46
C LEU A 22 4.41 0.93 14.81
N ALA A 23 4.33 2.25 14.80
CA ALA A 23 4.32 3.06 16.01
C ALA A 23 3.13 2.73 16.92
N ALA A 24 1.92 2.66 16.36
CA ALA A 24 0.72 2.33 17.12
C ALA A 24 0.78 0.90 17.71
N ALA A 25 1.30 -0.07 16.94
CA ALA A 25 1.44 -1.44 17.40
C ALA A 25 2.50 -1.58 18.51
N LEU A 26 3.64 -0.90 18.41
CA LEU A 26 4.69 -0.89 19.44
C LEU A 26 4.22 -0.18 20.72
N ARG A 27 3.63 1.02 20.60
CA ARG A 27 3.08 1.77 21.74
C ARG A 27 1.98 0.98 22.45
N GLY A 28 1.11 0.28 21.69
CA GLY A 28 0.11 -0.60 22.26
C GLY A 28 0.68 -1.79 23.04
N ARG A 29 1.94 -2.15 22.80
CA ARG A 29 2.71 -3.18 23.52
C ARG A 29 3.58 -2.61 24.65
N GLY A 30 3.51 -1.30 24.90
CA GLY A 30 4.28 -0.62 25.96
C GLY A 30 5.73 -0.29 25.57
N VAL A 31 6.11 -0.43 24.29
CA VAL A 31 7.44 -0.07 23.77
C VAL A 31 7.49 1.44 23.52
N ASP A 32 8.56 2.09 23.93
CA ASP A 32 8.79 3.50 23.63
C ASP A 32 9.23 3.69 22.19
N ALA A 33 8.31 4.18 21.34
CA ALA A 33 8.54 4.39 19.93
C ALA A 33 8.32 5.84 19.55
N VAL A 34 9.31 6.42 18.88
CA VAL A 34 9.30 7.80 18.37
C VAL A 34 9.21 7.77 16.84
N VAL A 35 8.29 8.55 16.29
CA VAL A 35 8.15 8.73 14.84
C VAL A 35 8.65 10.10 14.43
N ILE A 36 9.52 10.14 13.44
CA ILE A 36 9.95 11.36 12.76
C ILE A 36 9.53 11.34 11.29
N ASP A 37 9.19 12.51 10.75
CA ASP A 37 8.93 12.69 9.33
C ASP A 37 9.49 14.02 8.84
N ARG A 38 10.08 14.04 7.64
CA ARG A 38 10.62 15.25 7.01
C ARG A 38 9.55 16.22 6.56
N ALA A 39 8.33 15.75 6.29
CA ALA A 39 7.21 16.59 5.88
C ALA A 39 6.74 17.47 7.04
N ALA A 40 6.42 18.73 6.74
CA ALA A 40 5.84 19.66 7.72
C ALA A 40 4.40 19.33 8.08
N GLU A 41 3.69 18.72 7.15
CA GLU A 41 2.29 18.27 7.28
C GLU A 41 2.15 16.87 6.67
N MET A 42 1.09 16.18 7.02
CA MET A 42 0.75 14.90 6.37
C MET A 42 0.59 15.13 4.86
N ALA A 43 1.16 14.23 4.09
CA ALA A 43 1.09 14.33 2.63
C ALA A 43 -0.37 14.24 2.18
N GLY A 44 -0.92 15.33 1.65
CA GLY A 44 -2.28 15.37 1.07
C GLY A 44 -2.41 14.58 -0.24
N THR A 45 -1.47 13.66 -0.53
CA THR A 45 -1.46 12.84 -1.73
C THR A 45 -1.84 11.41 -1.40
N SER A 46 -3.02 11.01 -1.83
CA SER A 46 -3.58 9.67 -1.59
C SER A 46 -3.28 8.73 -2.76
N ARG A 47 -2.17 7.99 -2.70
CA ARG A 47 -1.82 7.02 -3.75
C ARG A 47 -2.56 5.70 -3.60
N ALA A 48 -2.65 5.15 -2.41
CA ALA A 48 -3.41 3.93 -2.12
C ALA A 48 -4.85 4.25 -1.69
N ALA A 49 -5.74 3.28 -1.86
CA ALA A 49 -7.09 3.35 -1.36
C ALA A 49 -7.69 1.97 -1.05
N VAL A 50 -6.90 0.92 -1.20
CA VAL A 50 -7.37 -0.46 -1.04
C VAL A 50 -6.85 -1.01 0.26
N ILE A 51 -7.74 -1.47 1.14
CA ILE A 51 -7.39 -2.23 2.35
C ILE A 51 -8.03 -3.62 2.21
N HIS A 52 -7.18 -4.63 2.17
CA HIS A 52 -7.60 -6.02 2.00
C HIS A 52 -7.94 -6.71 3.32
N ALA A 53 -8.67 -7.81 3.24
CA ALA A 53 -9.18 -8.56 4.39
C ALA A 53 -8.09 -8.91 5.42
N ARG A 54 -6.95 -9.43 4.98
CA ARG A 54 -5.85 -9.78 5.89
C ARG A 54 -5.32 -8.55 6.65
N THR A 55 -5.23 -7.42 5.99
CA THR A 55 -4.78 -6.17 6.62
C THR A 55 -5.78 -5.69 7.66
N LEU A 56 -7.09 -5.80 7.39
CA LEU A 56 -8.13 -5.47 8.38
C LEU A 56 -8.04 -6.37 9.61
N GLU A 57 -7.81 -7.70 9.43
CA GLU A 57 -7.60 -8.63 10.55
C GLU A 57 -6.38 -8.23 11.42
N LEU A 58 -5.26 -7.90 10.77
CA LEU A 58 -4.04 -7.51 11.47
C LEU A 58 -4.13 -6.16 12.17
N LEU A 59 -5.02 -5.28 11.74
CA LEU A 59 -5.29 -4.00 12.38
C LEU A 59 -6.31 -4.09 13.53
N GLU A 60 -7.04 -5.22 13.69
CA GLU A 60 -7.96 -5.41 14.83
C GLU A 60 -7.26 -5.20 16.20
N PRO A 61 -6.10 -5.83 16.48
CA PRO A 61 -5.39 -5.64 17.73
C PRO A 61 -4.84 -4.20 17.93
N VAL A 62 -4.60 -3.47 16.84
CA VAL A 62 -4.21 -2.06 16.90
C VAL A 62 -5.39 -1.19 17.34
N GLY A 63 -6.64 -1.65 17.13
CA GLY A 63 -7.86 -0.98 17.54
C GLY A 63 -8.37 0.08 16.56
N VAL A 64 -8.05 -0.05 15.25
CA VAL A 64 -8.46 0.93 14.23
C VAL A 64 -9.42 0.35 13.19
N THR A 65 -9.62 -0.97 13.16
CA THR A 65 -10.39 -1.62 12.09
C THR A 65 -11.84 -1.15 12.02
N ASP A 66 -12.52 -1.00 13.15
CA ASP A 66 -13.93 -0.57 13.16
C ASP A 66 -14.08 0.85 12.59
N GLU A 67 -13.16 1.77 12.91
CA GLU A 67 -13.20 3.12 12.38
C GLU A 67 -12.88 3.14 10.88
N LEU A 68 -11.88 2.36 10.42
CA LEU A 68 -11.58 2.20 9.00
C LEU A 68 -12.83 1.72 8.24
N VAL A 69 -13.49 0.67 8.74
CA VAL A 69 -14.70 0.10 8.11
C VAL A 69 -15.86 1.11 8.10
N SER A 70 -16.03 1.86 9.18
CA SER A 70 -17.12 2.87 9.28
C SER A 70 -16.97 4.03 8.30
N ARG A 71 -15.72 4.39 7.95
CA ARG A 71 -15.42 5.49 7.01
C ARG A 71 -15.22 5.03 5.58
N GLY A 72 -14.89 3.77 5.35
CA GLY A 72 -14.60 3.22 4.03
C GLY A 72 -15.84 2.75 3.27
N SER A 73 -15.66 2.47 2.00
CA SER A 73 -16.67 1.82 1.15
C SER A 73 -16.37 0.32 1.05
N ILE A 74 -17.32 -0.51 1.46
CA ILE A 74 -17.22 -1.97 1.37
C ILE A 74 -17.44 -2.39 -0.08
N VAL A 75 -16.49 -3.11 -0.64
CA VAL A 75 -16.52 -3.61 -2.01
C VAL A 75 -16.31 -5.12 -2.02
N PRO A 76 -17.38 -5.91 -2.18
CA PRO A 76 -17.32 -7.36 -2.15
C PRO A 76 -16.86 -7.99 -3.47
N ARG A 77 -16.67 -7.18 -4.54
CA ARG A 77 -16.39 -7.72 -5.88
C ARG A 77 -15.39 -6.90 -6.68
N PHE A 78 -14.53 -7.62 -7.41
CA PHE A 78 -13.75 -7.07 -8.52
C PHE A 78 -14.20 -7.71 -9.83
N SER A 79 -14.20 -6.93 -10.92
CA SER A 79 -14.40 -7.48 -12.25
C SER A 79 -13.38 -6.96 -13.26
N VAL A 80 -12.96 -7.86 -14.15
CA VAL A 80 -12.19 -7.51 -15.34
C VAL A 80 -13.13 -7.51 -16.54
N ARG A 81 -13.06 -6.45 -17.34
CA ARG A 81 -14.00 -6.19 -18.45
C ARG A 81 -13.27 -5.84 -19.74
N ASP A 82 -13.92 -6.10 -20.87
CA ASP A 82 -13.57 -5.58 -22.19
C ASP A 82 -14.80 -4.81 -22.72
N GLY A 83 -14.79 -3.49 -22.59
CA GLY A 83 -15.98 -2.66 -22.75
C GLY A 83 -17.11 -3.11 -21.81
N ASP A 84 -18.29 -3.38 -22.37
CA ASP A 84 -19.46 -3.79 -21.56
C ASP A 84 -19.48 -5.29 -21.20
N ARG A 85 -18.51 -6.07 -21.68
CA ARG A 85 -18.46 -7.51 -21.43
C ARG A 85 -17.60 -7.85 -20.23
N SER A 86 -18.14 -8.59 -19.24
CA SER A 86 -17.35 -9.21 -18.19
C SER A 86 -16.45 -10.30 -18.76
N LEU A 87 -15.19 -10.32 -18.31
CA LEU A 87 -14.22 -11.36 -18.65
C LEU A 87 -14.04 -12.33 -17.49
N ILE A 88 -13.91 -11.81 -16.28
CA ILE A 88 -13.82 -12.59 -15.03
C ILE A 88 -14.30 -11.73 -13.87
N ARG A 89 -14.99 -12.38 -12.92
CA ARG A 89 -15.41 -11.81 -11.63
C ARG A 89 -14.67 -12.49 -10.50
N ILE A 90 -14.34 -11.70 -9.50
CA ILE A 90 -13.68 -12.14 -8.28
C ILE A 90 -14.55 -11.68 -7.13
N ASP A 91 -15.27 -12.61 -6.53
CA ASP A 91 -16.14 -12.39 -5.39
C ASP A 91 -15.36 -12.68 -4.10
N PHE A 92 -15.46 -11.79 -3.12
CA PHE A 92 -14.77 -11.89 -1.83
C PHE A 92 -15.67 -12.40 -0.71
N ASP A 93 -16.98 -12.49 -0.92
CA ASP A 93 -18.01 -12.82 0.06
C ASP A 93 -17.89 -14.25 0.64
N GLU A 94 -17.22 -15.16 -0.07
CA GLU A 94 -16.93 -16.53 0.38
C GLU A 94 -15.57 -16.68 1.10
N LEU A 95 -14.84 -15.60 1.35
CA LEU A 95 -13.55 -15.67 2.02
C LEU A 95 -13.71 -16.08 3.50
N PRO A 96 -12.81 -16.94 4.03
CA PRO A 96 -12.88 -17.41 5.42
C PRO A 96 -12.34 -16.34 6.39
N THR A 97 -13.04 -15.22 6.50
CA THR A 97 -12.66 -14.07 7.33
C THR A 97 -13.89 -13.32 7.83
N LYS A 98 -13.73 -12.51 8.88
CA LYS A 98 -14.74 -11.56 9.33
C LYS A 98 -14.95 -10.38 8.37
N HIS A 99 -13.97 -10.14 7.47
CA HIS A 99 -13.97 -9.05 6.50
C HIS A 99 -13.97 -9.59 5.06
N PRO A 100 -15.05 -10.29 4.61
CA PRO A 100 -15.10 -10.94 3.30
C PRO A 100 -15.33 -9.91 2.18
N TYR A 101 -14.49 -8.87 2.12
CA TYR A 101 -14.55 -7.77 1.17
C TYR A 101 -13.21 -7.05 1.06
N THR A 102 -13.10 -6.19 0.09
CA THR A 102 -12.06 -5.16 0.04
C THR A 102 -12.66 -3.86 0.55
N LEU A 103 -11.97 -3.16 1.43
CA LEU A 103 -12.35 -1.83 1.89
C LEU A 103 -11.67 -0.78 1.03
N MET A 104 -12.45 0.16 0.51
CA MET A 104 -11.94 1.30 -0.24
C MET A 104 -11.96 2.52 0.66
N LEU A 105 -10.77 2.97 1.06
CA LEU A 105 -10.57 4.17 1.89
C LEU A 105 -9.29 4.88 1.42
N PRO A 106 -9.34 6.18 1.08
CA PRO A 106 -8.16 6.93 0.71
C PRO A 106 -7.05 6.84 1.76
N GLN A 107 -5.80 6.82 1.31
CA GLN A 107 -4.61 6.66 2.16
C GLN A 107 -4.50 7.75 3.23
N ASP A 108 -4.78 8.99 2.89
CA ASP A 108 -4.79 10.14 3.80
C ASP A 108 -5.80 9.97 4.95
N GLU A 109 -6.98 9.40 4.68
CA GLU A 109 -7.95 9.06 5.73
C GLU A 109 -7.47 7.89 6.60
N THR A 110 -6.82 6.88 5.98
CA THR A 110 -6.19 5.77 6.72
C THR A 110 -5.07 6.27 7.64
N GLU A 111 -4.21 7.16 7.15
CA GLU A 111 -3.16 7.80 7.94
C GLU A 111 -3.72 8.64 9.09
N ALA A 112 -4.80 9.38 8.85
CA ALA A 112 -5.47 10.18 9.87
C ALA A 112 -6.00 9.32 11.04
N ILE A 113 -6.62 8.17 10.73
CA ILE A 113 -7.11 7.21 11.72
C ILE A 113 -5.95 6.60 12.53
N LEU A 114 -4.90 6.15 11.84
CA LEU A 114 -3.71 5.60 12.51
C LEU A 114 -3.01 6.62 13.40
N ARG A 115 -2.90 7.88 12.96
CA ARG A 115 -2.33 8.97 13.75
C ARG A 115 -3.19 9.32 14.96
N ALA A 116 -4.52 9.33 14.82
CA ALA A 116 -5.43 9.53 15.93
C ALA A 116 -5.23 8.43 16.98
N ARG A 117 -5.11 7.17 16.54
CA ARG A 117 -4.82 6.05 17.44
C ARG A 117 -3.47 6.18 18.13
N LEU A 118 -2.44 6.60 17.42
CA LEU A 118 -1.12 6.85 18.00
C LEU A 118 -1.18 7.92 19.11
N LYS A 119 -1.98 8.98 18.91
CA LYS A 119 -2.21 10.02 19.94
C LYS A 119 -2.92 9.48 21.18
N GLU A 120 -3.92 8.62 21.01
CA GLU A 120 -4.59 7.93 22.13
C GLU A 120 -3.61 7.09 22.95
N LEU A 121 -2.58 6.52 22.29
CA LEU A 121 -1.51 5.76 22.93
C LEU A 121 -0.38 6.64 23.49
N GLY A 122 -0.59 7.97 23.55
CA GLY A 122 0.32 8.93 24.17
C GLY A 122 1.53 9.34 23.34
N ALA A 123 1.51 9.12 22.02
CA ALA A 123 2.57 9.54 21.10
C ALA A 123 2.02 10.31 19.89
N ASP A 124 2.87 11.08 19.22
CA ASP A 124 2.53 11.76 17.95
C ASP A 124 3.76 11.76 17.03
N VAL A 125 3.55 12.17 15.80
CA VAL A 125 4.60 12.32 14.80
C VAL A 125 5.37 13.61 15.03
N ASN A 126 6.70 13.52 15.08
CA ASN A 126 7.59 14.69 15.05
C ASN A 126 7.80 15.09 13.58
N GLN A 127 7.07 16.07 13.15
CA GLN A 127 7.10 16.59 11.77
C GLN A 127 8.27 17.57 11.57
N SER A 128 8.65 17.83 10.32
CA SER A 128 9.84 18.64 9.97
C SER A 128 11.14 18.12 10.59
N CYS A 129 11.22 16.80 10.80
CA CYS A 129 12.39 16.13 11.33
C CYS A 129 12.98 15.22 10.23
N GLU A 130 13.96 15.73 9.52
CA GLU A 130 14.64 15.00 8.44
C GLU A 130 15.86 14.26 8.96
N LEU A 131 15.94 12.96 8.69
CA LEU A 131 17.12 12.16 9.00
C LEU A 131 18.27 12.53 8.05
N ALA A 132 19.43 12.89 8.61
CA ALA A 132 20.64 13.21 7.84
C ALA A 132 21.65 12.07 7.80
N SER A 133 21.80 11.31 8.89
CA SER A 133 22.71 10.15 8.94
C SER A 133 22.38 9.19 10.06
N LEU A 134 22.89 7.95 9.93
CA LEU A 134 22.82 6.91 10.96
C LEU A 134 24.23 6.37 11.25
N GLN A 135 24.48 6.09 12.50
CA GLN A 135 25.68 5.38 12.98
C GLN A 135 25.24 4.35 14.01
N GLN A 136 25.52 3.08 13.79
CA GLN A 136 25.24 2.01 14.75
C GLN A 136 26.53 1.52 15.42
N ASP A 137 26.38 1.10 16.67
CA ASP A 137 27.41 0.46 17.48
C ASP A 137 26.80 -0.70 18.31
N ALA A 138 27.57 -1.26 19.23
CA ALA A 138 27.10 -2.38 20.07
C ALA A 138 25.88 -2.03 20.93
N ASP A 139 25.74 -0.77 21.33
CA ASP A 139 24.74 -0.32 22.30
C ASP A 139 23.50 0.31 21.65
N GLY A 140 23.45 0.50 20.32
CA GLY A 140 22.30 1.07 19.61
C GLY A 140 22.66 1.82 18.34
N VAL A 141 21.76 2.69 17.91
CA VAL A 141 21.87 3.51 16.70
C VAL A 141 21.77 4.98 17.07
N LYS A 142 22.72 5.80 16.62
CA LYS A 142 22.68 7.26 16.70
C LYS A 142 22.14 7.80 15.37
N ALA A 143 20.98 8.43 15.42
CA ALA A 143 20.36 9.14 14.30
C ALA A 143 20.67 10.63 14.42
N MET A 144 21.26 11.23 13.38
CA MET A 144 21.48 12.67 13.28
C MET A 144 20.41 13.27 12.37
N LEU A 145 19.76 14.31 12.82
CA LEU A 145 18.79 15.08 12.04
C LEU A 145 19.48 16.23 11.28
N ALA A 146 18.85 16.67 10.20
CA ALA A 146 19.36 17.75 9.35
C ALA A 146 19.52 19.09 10.10
N ASP A 147 18.80 19.31 11.19
CA ASP A 147 18.90 20.49 12.05
C ASP A 147 19.99 20.39 13.13
N GLY A 148 20.75 19.29 13.16
CA GLY A 148 21.86 19.06 14.09
C GLY A 148 21.46 18.35 15.40
N ARG A 149 20.16 18.10 15.65
CA ARG A 149 19.74 17.28 16.78
C ARG A 149 20.11 15.81 16.58
N ALA A 150 20.29 15.08 17.67
CA ALA A 150 20.57 13.65 17.64
C ALA A 150 19.55 12.88 18.49
N ILE A 151 19.22 11.68 18.05
CA ILE A 151 18.39 10.73 18.79
C ILE A 151 19.19 9.42 18.90
N ARG A 152 19.28 8.87 20.12
CA ARG A 152 19.80 7.53 20.36
C ARG A 152 18.63 6.56 20.40
N ALA A 153 18.72 5.43 19.70
CA ALA A 153 17.69 4.39 19.71
C ALA A 153 18.31 2.99 19.84
N ASP A 154 17.62 2.06 20.49
CA ASP A 154 18.05 0.66 20.47
C ASP A 154 17.91 0.06 19.07
N TYR A 155 16.85 0.43 18.37
CA TYR A 155 16.57 0.04 16.99
C TYR A 155 16.07 1.21 16.15
N VAL A 156 16.38 1.22 14.85
CA VAL A 156 15.85 2.18 13.87
C VAL A 156 15.09 1.43 12.79
N VAL A 157 13.92 1.93 12.42
CA VAL A 157 13.11 1.38 11.33
C VAL A 157 12.89 2.41 10.24
N GLY A 158 13.35 2.12 9.02
CA GLY A 158 13.05 2.88 7.82
C GLY A 158 11.67 2.50 7.27
N ALA A 159 10.72 3.42 7.40
CA ALA A 159 9.40 3.42 6.77
C ALA A 159 9.22 4.66 5.89
N ASP A 160 10.34 5.20 5.38
CA ASP A 160 10.52 6.49 4.71
C ASP A 160 10.37 6.42 3.17
N GLY A 161 9.77 5.33 2.70
CA GLY A 161 9.32 5.19 1.32
C GLY A 161 10.43 4.79 0.34
N MET A 162 10.11 4.84 -0.95
CA MET A 162 10.98 4.35 -2.04
C MET A 162 12.39 5.00 -2.04
N HIS A 163 12.49 6.25 -1.64
CA HIS A 163 13.75 7.00 -1.54
C HIS A 163 14.26 7.01 -0.09
N SER A 164 14.32 5.83 0.52
CA SER A 164 14.66 5.65 1.92
C SER A 164 16.09 6.09 2.23
N THR A 165 16.22 7.10 3.06
CA THR A 165 17.50 7.56 3.65
C THR A 165 18.04 6.50 4.61
N VAL A 166 17.16 5.83 5.36
CA VAL A 166 17.57 4.74 6.26
C VAL A 166 18.22 3.60 5.50
N ARG A 167 17.62 3.14 4.38
CA ARG A 167 18.19 2.10 3.54
C ARG A 167 19.56 2.48 2.99
N GLU A 168 19.70 3.72 2.50
CA GLU A 168 20.96 4.23 1.96
C GLU A 168 22.07 4.25 3.02
N HIS A 169 21.77 4.73 4.23
CA HIS A 169 22.74 4.76 5.33
C HIS A 169 23.08 3.37 5.90
N ALA A 170 22.15 2.42 5.83
CA ALA A 170 22.43 1.03 6.17
C ALA A 170 23.21 0.27 5.08
N GLY A 171 23.49 0.91 3.93
CA GLY A 171 24.23 0.27 2.82
C GLY A 171 23.46 -0.86 2.13
N ILE A 172 22.12 -0.93 2.32
CA ILE A 172 21.28 -1.99 1.76
C ILE A 172 20.93 -1.67 0.31
N GLY A 173 21.25 -2.59 -0.61
CA GLY A 173 20.93 -2.46 -2.03
C GLY A 173 19.41 -2.53 -2.29
N PHE A 174 18.97 -1.94 -3.42
CA PHE A 174 17.57 -1.90 -3.84
C PHE A 174 17.43 -2.33 -5.30
N THR A 175 17.36 -3.62 -5.50
CA THR A 175 17.42 -4.26 -6.82
C THR A 175 16.09 -4.24 -7.53
N GLY A 176 16.08 -3.94 -8.84
CA GLY A 176 14.87 -3.90 -9.68
C GLY A 176 14.93 -2.85 -10.77
N ALA A 177 13.78 -2.48 -11.35
CA ALA A 177 13.68 -1.55 -12.46
C ALA A 177 12.44 -0.64 -12.36
N ALA A 178 12.35 0.33 -13.28
CA ALA A 178 11.13 1.10 -13.52
C ALA A 178 10.37 0.52 -14.71
N TYR A 179 9.04 0.57 -14.68
CA TYR A 179 8.22 0.28 -15.85
C TYR A 179 8.35 1.40 -16.88
N ALA A 180 8.22 1.04 -18.16
CA ALA A 180 8.22 2.00 -19.26
C ALA A 180 6.96 2.88 -19.25
N ASP A 181 5.81 2.30 -18.87
CA ASP A 181 4.53 2.99 -18.85
C ASP A 181 4.40 3.87 -17.60
N SER A 182 3.78 5.03 -17.76
CA SER A 182 3.34 5.90 -16.68
C SER A 182 1.91 5.54 -16.27
N PHE A 183 1.53 5.94 -15.06
CA PHE A 183 0.17 5.81 -14.56
C PHE A 183 -0.40 7.18 -14.22
N VAL A 184 -1.68 7.35 -14.50
CA VAL A 184 -2.50 8.44 -14.01
C VAL A 184 -3.39 7.91 -12.91
N LEU A 185 -3.50 8.69 -11.84
CA LEU A 185 -4.42 8.47 -10.75
C LEU A 185 -5.24 9.73 -10.55
N ALA A 186 -6.56 9.58 -10.45
CA ALA A 186 -7.46 10.69 -10.18
C ALA A 186 -8.62 10.26 -9.28
N ASP A 187 -8.95 11.09 -8.31
CA ASP A 187 -10.20 10.99 -7.55
C ASP A 187 -11.20 11.96 -8.14
N VAL A 188 -12.34 11.42 -8.60
CA VAL A 188 -13.32 12.15 -9.38
C VAL A 188 -14.74 11.95 -8.86
N ARG A 189 -15.63 12.87 -9.19
CA ARG A 189 -17.07 12.66 -9.13
C ARG A 189 -17.55 12.24 -10.52
N LEU A 190 -18.32 11.15 -10.55
CA LEU A 190 -18.86 10.61 -11.80
C LEU A 190 -20.38 10.66 -11.78
N ASP A 191 -20.98 11.13 -12.87
CA ASP A 191 -22.35 10.80 -13.23
C ASP A 191 -22.33 9.43 -13.90
N TRP A 192 -22.75 8.39 -13.13
CA TRP A 192 -22.63 7.01 -13.56
C TRP A 192 -23.59 6.07 -12.81
N ASP A 193 -24.30 5.25 -13.55
CA ASP A 193 -25.36 4.36 -13.05
C ASP A 193 -24.86 2.98 -12.55
N LEU A 194 -23.56 2.70 -12.50
CA LEU A 194 -23.08 1.37 -12.13
C LEU A 194 -22.83 1.25 -10.63
N SER A 195 -22.81 -0.01 -10.17
CA SER A 195 -22.73 -0.39 -8.77
C SER A 195 -21.52 0.25 -8.05
N ALA A 196 -21.79 0.94 -6.94
CA ALA A 196 -20.79 1.41 -5.99
C ALA A 196 -20.14 0.27 -5.17
N ALA A 197 -20.53 -1.00 -5.40
CA ALA A 197 -20.04 -2.17 -4.69
C ALA A 197 -19.07 -3.02 -5.52
N GLU A 198 -18.44 -2.45 -6.55
CA GLU A 198 -17.57 -3.19 -7.46
C GLU A 198 -16.38 -2.33 -7.91
N VAL A 199 -15.17 -2.88 -7.85
CA VAL A 199 -14.01 -2.33 -8.57
C VAL A 199 -13.98 -2.93 -9.96
N MET A 200 -13.96 -2.08 -10.99
CA MET A 200 -13.99 -2.49 -12.40
C MET A 200 -12.66 -2.17 -13.08
N LEU A 201 -12.08 -3.20 -13.69
CA LEU A 201 -10.83 -3.11 -14.46
C LEU A 201 -11.17 -3.30 -15.95
N TYR A 202 -10.99 -2.29 -16.77
CA TYR A 202 -11.23 -2.35 -18.22
C TYR A 202 -9.93 -2.60 -18.95
N PHE A 203 -9.84 -3.73 -19.64
CA PHE A 203 -8.71 -4.14 -20.47
C PHE A 203 -8.96 -3.72 -21.92
N ALA A 204 -8.77 -2.45 -22.22
CA ALA A 204 -8.99 -1.87 -23.54
C ALA A 204 -7.75 -1.97 -24.46
N PRO A 205 -7.90 -1.81 -25.79
CA PRO A 205 -6.78 -1.72 -26.73
C PRO A 205 -5.76 -0.64 -26.39
N ALA A 206 -6.25 0.50 -25.92
CA ALA A 206 -5.46 1.67 -25.56
C ALA A 206 -4.83 1.61 -24.15
N GLY A 207 -5.05 0.51 -23.42
CA GLY A 207 -4.48 0.30 -22.09
C GLY A 207 -5.52 -0.01 -21.02
N LEU A 208 -5.05 -0.15 -19.80
CA LEU A 208 -5.87 -0.39 -18.61
C LEU A 208 -6.55 0.90 -18.15
N VAL A 209 -7.79 0.80 -17.70
CA VAL A 209 -8.39 1.75 -16.75
C VAL A 209 -9.11 0.99 -15.64
N VAL A 210 -8.89 1.41 -14.41
CA VAL A 210 -9.57 0.94 -13.20
C VAL A 210 -10.52 2.04 -12.75
N ILE A 211 -11.74 1.67 -12.40
CA ILE A 211 -12.73 2.53 -11.75
C ILE A 211 -13.09 1.88 -10.42
N ALA A 212 -12.77 2.55 -9.33
CA ALA A 212 -12.99 2.05 -7.99
C ALA A 212 -13.82 3.05 -7.17
N PRO A 213 -14.88 2.62 -6.46
CA PRO A 213 -15.68 3.51 -5.63
C PRO A 213 -14.88 3.98 -4.41
N LEU A 214 -15.10 5.22 -4.00
CA LEU A 214 -14.57 5.81 -2.77
C LEU A 214 -15.70 6.36 -1.91
N PRO A 215 -15.48 6.59 -0.61
CA PRO A 215 -16.45 7.26 0.24
C PRO A 215 -16.90 8.63 -0.29
N GLY A 216 -18.12 9.02 0.05
CA GLY A 216 -18.68 10.32 -0.34
C GLY A 216 -19.02 10.44 -1.83
N GLY A 217 -19.32 9.33 -2.51
CA GLY A 217 -19.75 9.32 -3.92
C GLY A 217 -18.63 9.66 -4.89
N ARG A 218 -17.38 9.56 -4.47
CA ARG A 218 -16.19 9.71 -5.32
C ARG A 218 -15.81 8.36 -5.94
N HIS A 219 -15.00 8.44 -7.01
CA HIS A 219 -14.41 7.28 -7.65
C HIS A 219 -12.93 7.53 -7.89
N ARG A 220 -12.11 6.50 -7.71
CA ARG A 220 -10.70 6.51 -8.09
C ARG A 220 -10.54 5.93 -9.48
N ILE A 221 -9.91 6.70 -10.35
CA ILE A 221 -9.50 6.29 -11.67
C ILE A 221 -8.00 5.99 -11.62
N VAL A 222 -7.60 4.80 -12.09
CA VAL A 222 -6.18 4.45 -12.32
C VAL A 222 -6.04 4.01 -13.76
N ALA A 223 -5.16 4.62 -14.53
CA ALA A 223 -4.99 4.29 -15.94
C ALA A 223 -3.52 4.24 -16.34
N THR A 224 -3.15 3.27 -17.18
CA THR A 224 -1.85 3.26 -17.87
C THR A 224 -1.83 4.30 -18.98
N VAL A 225 -0.76 5.07 -19.09
CA VAL A 225 -0.58 6.09 -20.14
C VAL A 225 0.88 6.13 -20.60
N ASP A 226 1.11 6.36 -21.89
CA ASP A 226 2.47 6.57 -22.38
C ASP A 226 2.98 7.96 -21.97
N GLN A 227 2.13 8.98 -22.06
CA GLN A 227 2.42 10.36 -21.66
C GLN A 227 1.19 11.00 -21.00
N ALA A 228 1.41 11.76 -19.94
CA ALA A 228 0.37 12.53 -19.28
C ALA A 228 0.96 13.83 -18.71
N PRO A 229 0.16 14.89 -18.54
CA PRO A 229 0.55 16.05 -17.72
C PRO A 229 0.79 15.61 -16.27
N GLU A 230 1.52 16.40 -15.49
CA GLU A 230 1.76 16.11 -14.07
C GLU A 230 0.46 16.07 -13.27
N THR A 231 -0.45 16.97 -13.61
CA THR A 231 -1.80 17.07 -13.02
C THR A 231 -2.83 16.92 -14.16
N PRO A 232 -3.31 15.70 -14.44
CA PRO A 232 -4.33 15.45 -15.44
C PRO A 232 -5.64 16.17 -15.11
N ASP A 233 -6.17 16.92 -16.05
CA ASP A 233 -7.43 17.65 -15.92
C ASP A 233 -8.66 16.77 -16.24
N ARG A 234 -9.84 17.34 -16.08
CA ARG A 234 -11.12 16.69 -16.35
C ARG A 234 -11.21 16.18 -17.80
N ALA A 235 -10.76 16.96 -18.76
CA ALA A 235 -10.84 16.59 -20.17
C ALA A 235 -9.96 15.37 -20.48
N PHE A 236 -8.76 15.33 -19.89
CA PHE A 236 -7.84 14.21 -20.02
C PHE A 236 -8.41 12.91 -19.40
N ILE A 237 -8.98 13.00 -18.20
CA ILE A 237 -9.59 11.84 -17.54
C ILE A 237 -10.83 11.37 -18.31
N GLN A 238 -11.68 12.29 -18.79
CA GLN A 238 -12.84 11.94 -19.61
C GLN A 238 -12.43 11.22 -20.89
N ALA A 239 -11.40 11.69 -21.59
CA ALA A 239 -10.92 11.02 -22.80
C ALA A 239 -10.47 9.57 -22.54
N ILE A 240 -9.81 9.31 -21.40
CA ILE A 240 -9.46 7.94 -20.98
C ILE A 240 -10.71 7.09 -20.79
N LEU A 241 -11.72 7.61 -20.08
CA LEU A 241 -12.97 6.89 -19.84
C LEU A 241 -13.75 6.64 -21.12
N ASP A 242 -13.81 7.61 -22.02
CA ASP A 242 -14.47 7.50 -23.32
C ASP A 242 -13.81 6.43 -24.20
N GLU A 243 -12.48 6.38 -24.17
CA GLU A 243 -11.73 5.40 -24.97
C GLU A 243 -11.77 3.98 -24.40
N ARG A 244 -11.67 3.84 -23.06
CA ARG A 244 -11.38 2.55 -22.39
C ARG A 244 -12.50 2.01 -21.53
N GLY A 245 -13.39 2.88 -21.04
CA GLY A 245 -14.46 2.56 -20.12
C GLY A 245 -15.68 1.90 -20.78
N PRO A 246 -16.81 1.84 -20.05
CA PRO A 246 -18.06 1.27 -20.55
C PRO A 246 -18.61 2.07 -21.73
N LYS A 247 -19.21 1.36 -22.71
CA LYS A 247 -19.71 1.97 -23.96
C LYS A 247 -21.22 2.19 -23.96
N ARG A 248 -21.99 1.29 -23.35
CA ARG A 248 -23.46 1.41 -23.29
C ARG A 248 -23.94 2.46 -22.31
N ARG A 249 -23.21 2.65 -21.22
CA ARG A 249 -23.47 3.66 -20.19
C ARG A 249 -22.14 4.36 -19.88
N PRO A 250 -21.72 5.32 -20.71
CA PRO A 250 -20.47 6.03 -20.51
C PRO A 250 -20.45 6.77 -19.17
N ALA A 251 -19.36 6.66 -18.46
CA ALA A 251 -19.13 7.44 -17.25
C ALA A 251 -18.78 8.88 -17.62
N ARG A 252 -19.46 9.85 -17.05
CA ARG A 252 -19.15 11.26 -17.23
C ARG A 252 -18.45 11.84 -16.02
N VAL A 253 -17.33 12.49 -16.24
CA VAL A 253 -16.59 13.17 -15.18
C VAL A 253 -17.24 14.52 -14.92
N ASP A 254 -17.83 14.69 -13.74
CA ASP A 254 -18.39 15.96 -13.32
C ASP A 254 -17.31 16.88 -12.74
N ASP A 255 -16.44 16.32 -11.88
CA ASP A 255 -15.38 17.05 -11.20
C ASP A 255 -14.14 16.17 -10.94
N VAL A 256 -12.95 16.80 -10.91
CA VAL A 256 -11.69 16.17 -10.50
C VAL A 256 -11.29 16.76 -9.16
N VAL A 257 -11.43 15.95 -8.11
CA VAL A 257 -11.07 16.36 -6.74
C VAL A 257 -9.56 16.42 -6.57
N TRP A 258 -8.85 15.45 -7.15
CA TRP A 258 -7.40 15.35 -7.11
C TRP A 258 -6.90 14.48 -8.27
N SER A 259 -5.72 14.77 -8.78
CA SER A 259 -5.09 13.95 -9.82
C SER A 259 -3.57 14.05 -9.76
N SER A 260 -2.90 13.01 -10.23
CA SER A 260 -1.44 12.96 -10.33
C SER A 260 -1.00 11.95 -11.39
N ARG A 261 0.17 12.19 -11.94
CA ARG A 261 0.92 11.21 -12.73
C ARG A 261 2.05 10.62 -11.89
N PHE A 262 2.28 9.32 -11.99
CA PHE A 262 3.41 8.68 -11.35
C PHE A 262 4.04 7.60 -12.22
N ARG A 263 5.32 7.34 -11.99
CA ARG A 263 6.02 6.20 -12.57
C ARG A 263 6.03 5.06 -11.58
N VAL A 264 5.84 3.87 -12.09
CA VAL A 264 5.84 2.66 -11.30
C VAL A 264 7.21 2.02 -11.33
N HIS A 265 7.67 1.59 -10.18
CA HIS A 265 8.89 0.82 -10.01
C HIS A 265 8.54 -0.56 -9.45
N HIS A 266 9.39 -1.54 -9.76
CA HIS A 266 9.43 -2.82 -9.06
C HIS A 266 10.85 -2.99 -8.53
N ARG A 267 11.00 -2.95 -7.22
CA ARG A 267 12.28 -3.09 -6.54
C ARG A 267 12.10 -3.82 -5.23
N LEU A 268 13.13 -4.55 -4.82
CA LEU A 268 13.17 -5.28 -3.56
C LEU A 268 14.53 -4.99 -2.90
N ALA A 269 14.52 -4.69 -1.62
CA ALA A 269 15.75 -4.56 -0.83
C ALA A 269 16.47 -5.90 -0.74
N ASP A 270 17.78 -5.85 -0.84
CA ASP A 270 18.59 -7.06 -0.80
C ASP A 270 18.51 -7.73 0.57
N ASN A 271 18.41 -6.93 1.64
CA ASN A 271 18.14 -7.35 3.00
C ASN A 271 17.08 -6.43 3.63
N TYR A 272 16.37 -6.90 4.66
CA TYR A 272 15.40 -6.11 5.44
C TYR A 272 15.96 -5.67 6.78
N ARG A 273 17.15 -6.16 7.12
CA ARG A 273 17.87 -5.86 8.35
C ARG A 273 19.35 -5.67 8.08
N ASP A 274 19.96 -4.70 8.78
CA ASP A 274 21.40 -4.59 8.98
C ASP A 274 21.65 -4.22 10.45
N GLY A 275 22.13 -5.19 11.25
CA GLY A 275 22.31 -5.00 12.67
C GLY A 275 21.02 -4.57 13.38
N ARG A 276 21.00 -3.34 13.88
CA ARG A 276 19.87 -2.73 14.59
C ARG A 276 18.96 -1.86 13.70
N VAL A 277 19.21 -1.84 12.40
CA VAL A 277 18.43 -1.08 11.42
C VAL A 277 17.56 -2.01 10.61
N PHE A 278 16.26 -1.69 10.52
CA PHE A 278 15.24 -2.46 9.80
C PHE A 278 14.59 -1.61 8.70
N LEU A 279 14.04 -2.28 7.68
CA LEU A 279 13.25 -1.66 6.61
C LEU A 279 11.85 -2.27 6.58
N ALA A 280 10.83 -1.44 6.33
CA ALA A 280 9.44 -1.87 6.18
C ALA A 280 8.72 -1.06 5.09
N GLY A 281 7.75 -1.68 4.41
CA GLY A 281 6.96 -1.06 3.36
C GLY A 281 7.79 -0.61 2.16
N ASP A 282 7.49 0.56 1.58
CA ASP A 282 8.14 1.06 0.37
C ASP A 282 9.65 1.30 0.53
N ALA A 283 10.18 1.39 1.75
CA ALA A 283 11.62 1.41 2.01
C ALA A 283 12.28 0.05 1.68
N ALA A 284 11.55 -1.05 1.86
CA ALA A 284 12.00 -2.42 1.61
C ALA A 284 11.56 -2.97 0.25
N HIS A 285 10.39 -2.60 -0.26
CA HIS A 285 9.84 -3.11 -1.52
C HIS A 285 8.86 -2.14 -2.17
N VAL A 286 8.95 -2.00 -3.47
CA VAL A 286 7.98 -1.26 -4.30
C VAL A 286 7.56 -2.10 -5.50
N HIS A 287 6.31 -1.98 -5.91
CA HIS A 287 5.76 -2.76 -7.01
C HIS A 287 4.61 -2.02 -7.72
N SER A 288 4.10 -2.61 -8.79
CA SER A 288 2.95 -2.08 -9.54
C SER A 288 1.72 -1.90 -8.63
N PRO A 289 0.89 -0.87 -8.86
CA PRO A 289 -0.37 -0.67 -8.14
C PRO A 289 -1.44 -1.73 -8.47
N ALA A 290 -1.14 -2.65 -9.39
CA ALA A 290 -2.06 -3.73 -9.77
C ALA A 290 -2.47 -4.57 -8.55
N GLY A 291 -3.76 -4.61 -8.26
CA GLY A 291 -4.31 -5.32 -7.11
C GLY A 291 -4.26 -4.59 -5.77
N GLY A 292 -3.74 -3.33 -5.71
CA GLY A 292 -3.77 -2.51 -4.50
C GLY A 292 -2.96 -3.06 -3.32
N GLN A 293 -1.79 -3.67 -3.58
CA GLN A 293 -1.04 -4.43 -2.58
C GLN A 293 -0.08 -3.58 -1.72
N GLY A 294 0.43 -2.43 -2.21
CA GLY A 294 1.55 -1.71 -1.59
C GLY A 294 1.33 -1.35 -0.13
N MET A 295 0.31 -0.56 0.16
CA MET A 295 -0.04 -0.18 1.53
C MET A 295 -0.32 -1.40 2.42
N ASN A 296 -1.01 -2.41 1.87
CA ASN A 296 -1.33 -3.63 2.61
C ASN A 296 -0.07 -4.41 3.02
N THR A 297 0.87 -4.60 2.11
CA THR A 297 2.13 -5.31 2.40
C THR A 297 2.95 -4.55 3.43
N GLY A 298 3.04 -3.21 3.32
CA GLY A 298 3.76 -2.38 4.29
C GLY A 298 3.12 -2.39 5.69
N ILE A 299 1.80 -2.37 5.81
CA ILE A 299 1.09 -2.52 7.09
C ILE A 299 1.36 -3.91 7.70
N GLN A 300 1.34 -4.96 6.88
CA GLN A 300 1.66 -6.32 7.34
C GLN A 300 3.11 -6.44 7.81
N ASP A 301 4.06 -5.79 7.12
CA ASP A 301 5.46 -5.73 7.58
C ASP A 301 5.55 -5.04 8.95
N ALA A 302 4.85 -3.91 9.11
CA ALA A 302 4.83 -3.14 10.35
C ALA A 302 4.33 -3.98 11.54
N ILE A 303 3.23 -4.73 11.36
CA ILE A 303 2.69 -5.60 12.41
C ILE A 303 3.67 -6.73 12.74
N ALA A 304 4.20 -7.42 11.71
CA ALA A 304 5.16 -8.50 11.91
C ALA A 304 6.43 -8.03 12.63
N LEU A 305 6.92 -6.83 12.32
CA LEU A 305 8.08 -6.25 12.98
C LEU A 305 7.76 -5.78 14.41
N ALA A 306 6.58 -5.17 14.64
CA ALA A 306 6.13 -4.73 15.95
C ALA A 306 6.00 -5.89 16.96
N GLU A 307 5.52 -7.04 16.50
CA GLU A 307 5.43 -8.25 17.32
C GLU A 307 6.82 -8.68 17.80
N ARG A 308 7.78 -8.80 16.89
CA ARG A 308 9.13 -9.28 17.19
C ARG A 308 9.94 -8.30 18.03
N LEU A 309 9.95 -7.01 17.64
CA LEU A 309 10.63 -5.98 18.42
C LEU A 309 10.01 -5.85 19.81
N GLY A 310 8.67 -5.90 19.90
CA GLY A 310 7.99 -5.84 21.18
C GLY A 310 8.35 -7.00 22.10
N ASP A 311 8.43 -8.23 21.58
CA ASP A 311 8.79 -9.40 22.38
C ASP A 311 10.25 -9.34 22.83
N VAL A 312 11.18 -8.90 21.98
CA VAL A 312 12.60 -8.75 22.34
C VAL A 312 12.81 -7.63 23.36
N LEU A 313 12.22 -6.46 23.15
CA LEU A 313 12.39 -5.30 24.06
C LEU A 313 11.76 -5.52 25.44
N ARG A 314 10.73 -6.36 25.54
CA ARG A 314 10.17 -6.76 26.84
C ARG A 314 10.92 -7.94 27.50
N GLY A 315 11.88 -8.54 26.79
CA GLY A 315 12.60 -9.71 27.28
C GLY A 315 11.83 -11.04 27.16
N ASP A 316 10.72 -11.05 26.37
CA ASP A 316 9.90 -12.24 26.14
C ASP A 316 10.52 -13.15 25.06
N ALA A 317 11.43 -12.63 24.25
CA ALA A 317 12.15 -13.36 23.21
C ALA A 317 13.63 -12.94 23.11
N ALA A 318 14.46 -13.84 22.61
CA ALA A 318 15.87 -13.55 22.33
C ALA A 318 16.03 -12.72 21.04
N GLU A 319 17.11 -11.93 20.94
CA GLU A 319 17.37 -11.01 19.81
C GLU A 319 17.43 -11.74 18.46
N GLU A 320 17.87 -12.99 18.44
CA GLU A 320 17.95 -13.83 17.25
C GLU A 320 16.58 -14.04 16.57
N THR A 321 15.48 -13.87 17.30
CA THR A 321 14.13 -13.95 16.72
C THR A 321 13.84 -12.85 15.73
N LEU A 322 14.58 -11.74 15.79
CA LEU A 322 14.45 -10.63 14.83
C LEU A 322 14.89 -11.01 13.40
N GLU A 323 15.73 -12.04 13.24
CA GLU A 323 16.12 -12.58 11.92
C GLU A 323 14.92 -13.18 11.17
N ARG A 324 13.90 -13.64 11.90
CA ARG A 324 12.67 -14.18 11.32
C ARG A 324 11.89 -13.12 10.53
N TYR A 325 12.03 -11.85 10.86
CA TYR A 325 11.32 -10.78 10.15
C TYR A 325 11.67 -10.79 8.66
N GLU A 326 12.95 -10.77 8.33
CA GLU A 326 13.39 -10.84 6.93
C GLU A 326 13.00 -12.17 6.29
N ALA A 327 13.24 -13.28 6.99
CA ALA A 327 12.99 -14.63 6.48
C ALA A 327 11.52 -14.86 6.10
N GLU A 328 10.58 -14.21 6.80
CA GLU A 328 9.15 -14.34 6.55
C GLU A 328 8.64 -13.25 5.59
N ARG A 329 9.05 -11.99 5.77
CA ARG A 329 8.42 -10.87 5.04
C ARG A 329 9.02 -10.66 3.64
N ARG A 330 10.33 -10.84 3.47
CA ARG A 330 10.97 -10.65 2.17
C ARG A 330 10.47 -11.63 1.08
N PRO A 331 10.25 -12.93 1.34
CA PRO A 331 9.61 -13.84 0.38
C PRO A 331 8.17 -13.43 0.02
N VAL A 332 7.37 -12.95 0.98
CA VAL A 332 6.01 -12.44 0.72
C VAL A 332 6.06 -11.24 -0.21
N ALA A 333 6.93 -10.26 0.05
CA ALA A 333 7.10 -9.11 -0.83
C ALA A 333 7.55 -9.53 -2.24
N ALA A 334 8.47 -10.48 -2.38
CA ALA A 334 8.88 -11.03 -3.67
C ALA A 334 7.70 -11.67 -4.42
N GLN A 335 6.84 -12.42 -3.73
CA GLN A 335 5.62 -12.99 -4.32
C GLN A 335 4.64 -11.89 -4.79
N VAL A 336 4.47 -10.83 -4.00
CA VAL A 336 3.62 -9.69 -4.35
C VAL A 336 4.18 -8.97 -5.59
N VAL A 337 5.49 -8.70 -5.65
CA VAL A 337 6.14 -8.13 -6.85
C VAL A 337 5.85 -8.99 -8.07
N HIS A 338 6.06 -10.31 -8.01
CA HIS A 338 5.79 -11.22 -9.11
C HIS A 338 4.30 -11.28 -9.51
N LEU A 339 3.39 -11.27 -8.53
CA LEU A 339 1.95 -11.25 -8.79
C LEU A 339 1.53 -9.97 -9.53
N THR A 340 1.97 -8.82 -9.03
CA THR A 340 1.61 -7.50 -9.60
C THR A 340 2.23 -7.30 -10.98
N ASP A 341 3.43 -7.84 -11.24
CA ASP A 341 4.06 -7.87 -12.56
C ASP A 341 3.23 -8.69 -13.57
N ARG A 342 2.78 -9.88 -13.16
CA ARG A 342 1.91 -10.72 -14.01
C ARG A 342 0.57 -10.07 -14.30
N LEU A 343 -0.06 -9.44 -13.29
CA LEU A 343 -1.31 -8.72 -13.46
C LEU A 343 -1.13 -7.54 -14.43
N THR A 344 -0.06 -6.78 -14.28
CA THR A 344 0.28 -5.67 -15.16
C THR A 344 0.54 -6.15 -16.58
N ALA A 345 1.33 -7.19 -16.78
CA ALA A 345 1.60 -7.78 -18.08
C ALA A 345 0.31 -8.29 -18.74
N LEU A 346 -0.58 -8.93 -17.97
CA LEU A 346 -1.88 -9.39 -18.46
C LEU A 346 -2.77 -8.22 -18.90
N ALA A 347 -2.78 -7.14 -18.13
CA ALA A 347 -3.58 -5.95 -18.42
C ALA A 347 -3.09 -5.20 -19.67
N THR A 348 -1.76 -5.16 -19.89
CA THR A 348 -1.12 -4.39 -20.97
C THR A 348 -0.79 -5.20 -22.24
N VAL A 349 -1.40 -6.39 -22.41
CA VAL A 349 -1.21 -7.22 -23.61
C VAL A 349 -1.55 -6.44 -24.88
N ARG A 350 -0.56 -6.29 -25.78
CA ARG A 350 -0.70 -5.60 -27.08
C ARG A 350 -0.98 -6.62 -28.21
N GLY A 351 -1.68 -6.16 -29.25
CA GLY A 351 -2.01 -6.94 -30.44
C GLY A 351 -3.37 -7.68 -30.36
N THR A 352 -4.16 -7.57 -31.44
CA THR A 352 -5.57 -8.02 -31.46
C THR A 352 -5.71 -9.50 -31.17
N GLY A 353 -4.90 -10.39 -31.80
CA GLY A 353 -5.00 -11.84 -31.60
C GLY A 353 -4.66 -12.27 -30.17
N ARG A 354 -3.59 -11.68 -29.57
CA ARG A 354 -3.19 -11.99 -28.19
C ARG A 354 -4.25 -11.52 -27.19
N ARG A 355 -4.86 -10.35 -27.40
CA ARG A 355 -5.96 -9.84 -26.58
C ARG A 355 -7.20 -10.73 -26.67
N GLN A 356 -7.57 -11.18 -27.89
CA GLN A 356 -8.70 -12.11 -28.07
C GLN A 356 -8.45 -13.42 -27.33
N ALA A 357 -7.25 -13.99 -27.45
CA ALA A 357 -6.86 -15.20 -26.73
C ALA A 357 -6.91 -15.00 -25.18
N ARG A 358 -6.35 -13.91 -24.66
CA ARG A 358 -6.47 -13.55 -23.25
C ARG A 358 -7.93 -13.44 -22.80
N ASN A 359 -8.75 -12.71 -23.55
CA ASN A 359 -10.15 -12.49 -23.19
C ASN A 359 -10.96 -13.80 -23.24
N ALA A 360 -10.68 -14.71 -24.21
CA ALA A 360 -11.28 -16.02 -24.26
C ALA A 360 -10.88 -16.87 -23.06
N LEU A 361 -9.60 -16.87 -22.70
CA LEU A 361 -9.08 -17.58 -21.52
C LEU A 361 -9.75 -17.08 -20.23
N LEU A 362 -9.77 -15.76 -19.98
CA LEU A 362 -10.39 -15.19 -18.79
C LEU A 362 -11.86 -15.56 -18.67
N ARG A 363 -12.62 -15.52 -19.77
CA ARG A 363 -14.03 -15.95 -19.79
C ARG A 363 -14.19 -17.45 -19.50
N SER A 364 -13.30 -18.30 -19.99
CA SER A 364 -13.33 -19.72 -19.65
C SER A 364 -13.07 -19.97 -18.18
N LEU A 365 -12.16 -19.17 -17.58
CA LEU A 365 -11.82 -19.24 -16.16
C LEU A 365 -12.93 -18.68 -15.25
N ASP A 366 -13.75 -17.75 -15.73
CA ASP A 366 -14.91 -17.19 -14.97
C ASP A 366 -15.94 -18.28 -14.59
N HIS A 367 -16.00 -19.36 -15.38
CA HIS A 367 -16.88 -20.50 -15.10
C HIS A 367 -16.29 -21.54 -14.14
N VAL A 368 -15.07 -21.31 -13.61
CA VAL A 368 -14.38 -22.23 -12.69
C VAL A 368 -14.32 -21.60 -11.30
N PRO A 369 -15.22 -21.94 -10.36
CA PRO A 369 -15.31 -21.30 -9.04
C PRO A 369 -13.99 -21.35 -8.26
N ALA A 370 -13.23 -22.44 -8.39
CA ALA A 370 -11.92 -22.58 -7.73
C ALA A 370 -10.91 -21.51 -8.18
N VAL A 371 -11.01 -21.01 -9.41
CA VAL A 371 -10.12 -19.93 -9.91
C VAL A 371 -10.48 -18.61 -9.26
N SER A 372 -11.77 -18.23 -9.24
CA SER A 372 -12.26 -17.01 -8.58
C SER A 372 -11.86 -17.01 -7.10
N ARG A 373 -12.10 -18.11 -6.39
CA ARG A 373 -11.72 -18.28 -4.98
C ARG A 373 -10.21 -18.16 -4.75
N LYS A 374 -9.39 -18.78 -5.61
CA LYS A 374 -7.92 -18.67 -5.52
C LYS A 374 -7.45 -17.24 -5.76
N LEU A 375 -8.03 -16.54 -6.72
CA LEU A 375 -7.73 -15.12 -6.98
C LEU A 375 -8.15 -14.26 -5.79
N ALA A 376 -9.33 -14.47 -5.23
CA ALA A 376 -9.80 -13.78 -4.03
C ALA A 376 -8.87 -13.98 -2.83
N MET A 377 -8.45 -15.23 -2.54
CA MET A 377 -7.50 -15.55 -1.49
C MET A 377 -6.14 -14.86 -1.67
N ASN A 378 -5.63 -14.82 -2.90
CA ASN A 378 -4.35 -14.14 -3.18
C ASN A 378 -4.47 -12.62 -3.05
N LEU A 379 -5.52 -12.02 -3.64
CA LEU A 379 -5.72 -10.57 -3.58
C LEU A 379 -6.02 -10.08 -2.16
N SER A 380 -6.79 -10.85 -1.38
CA SER A 380 -7.10 -10.51 0.01
C SER A 380 -5.91 -10.64 0.98
N GLY A 381 -4.80 -11.26 0.55
CA GLY A 381 -3.63 -11.54 1.38
C GLY A 381 -3.82 -12.73 2.34
N LEU A 382 -4.98 -13.39 2.32
CA LEU A 382 -5.28 -14.50 3.23
C LEU A 382 -4.46 -15.77 2.94
N VAL A 383 -3.87 -15.88 1.75
CA VAL A 383 -2.95 -16.97 1.41
C VAL A 383 -1.69 -16.97 2.29
N ASN A 384 -1.31 -15.81 2.83
CA ASN A 384 -0.13 -15.61 3.67
C ASN A 384 -0.52 -15.46 5.16
N ARG A 385 -1.65 -16.05 5.60
CA ARG A 385 -2.14 -15.90 6.98
C ARG A 385 -1.20 -16.50 8.02
N ASP A 386 -0.51 -17.56 7.64
CA ASP A 386 0.39 -18.32 8.51
C ASP A 386 1.88 -18.02 8.24
N ALA A 387 2.17 -16.96 7.46
CA ALA A 387 3.51 -16.54 7.06
C ALA A 387 4.01 -15.34 7.90
#